data_d9a3678c4ec8e5bec4024390a6520066
#
_entry.id   d9a3678c4ec8e5bec4024390a6520066
#
_cell.length_a   1.000
_cell.length_b   1.000
_cell.length_c   1.000
_cell.angle_alpha   90.00
_cell.angle_beta   90.00
_cell.angle_gamma   90.00
#
_symmetry.space_group_name_H-M   'P 1'
#
loop_
_entity.id
_entity.type
_entity.pdbx_description
1 polymer ?
#
loop_
_entity_poly.entity_id
_entity_poly.type
_entity_poly.pdbx_seq_one_letter_code
_entity_poly.pdbx_strand_id
1 'polypeptide(L)'
;MSTKARYGLAAFTIALIFSLLACNLATSTPSAGSDATTVAMQVQLTMQAIQNATLAAQVAQGGQPTQGGQPLPTYTSFPTYTQPAPPPVEASATPTQNIADRIKSAKILVFEDVYMTNLEPWVKQTLDMMGLKYTYDGSNSGDFMGDLNSSIPWDLIIVAAEERNAVQGEFWDVIAPKVIQDKTALIVEMWYLSDTVNGRIRPLLTQCGIDFQSIRKDVDSIYFLDPTNPIFSTPNSGFSLVHYNAVWFDKGGDYTRLTSGSKATLLAGGHVDQKAISGLMASCFDGRVIFQTFSNHDYHRSDVQMLWQNYITNTLQKHFEAMP
;
A
#
# COMPACT_ATOMS: atom_id res chain seq x y z
N MET A 1 15.97 15.52 -60.88
CA MET A 1 16.57 14.31 -60.25
C MET A 1 16.21 13.10 -61.10
N SER A 2 17.22 12.40 -61.61
CA SER A 2 17.05 11.23 -62.51
C SER A 2 16.35 10.10 -61.76
N THR A 3 15.43 9.39 -62.42
CA THR A 3 14.70 8.23 -61.91
C THR A 3 15.64 7.14 -61.33
N LYS A 4 16.84 7.02 -61.85
CA LYS A 4 17.88 6.08 -61.36
C LYS A 4 18.36 6.40 -59.93
N ALA A 5 18.40 7.67 -59.50
CA ALA A 5 18.81 8.06 -58.16
C ALA A 5 17.73 7.73 -57.09
N ARG A 6 16.44 7.67 -57.49
CA ARG A 6 15.34 7.32 -56.57
C ARG A 6 15.30 5.83 -56.20
N TYR A 7 15.65 4.96 -57.17
CA TYR A 7 15.71 3.52 -56.91
C TYR A 7 16.93 3.11 -56.08
N GLY A 8 18.06 3.81 -56.19
CA GLY A 8 19.23 3.57 -55.35
C GLY A 8 19.00 3.91 -53.89
N LEU A 9 18.27 5.00 -53.62
CA LEU A 9 17.97 5.43 -52.24
C LEU A 9 16.97 4.47 -51.57
N ALA A 10 15.96 4.01 -52.32
CA ALA A 10 14.97 3.05 -51.78
C ALA A 10 15.59 1.67 -51.48
N ALA A 11 16.48 1.19 -52.33
CA ALA A 11 17.19 -0.08 -52.14
C ALA A 11 18.12 -0.02 -50.92
N PHE A 12 18.78 1.11 -50.69
CA PHE A 12 19.66 1.30 -49.53
C PHE A 12 18.89 1.34 -48.22
N THR A 13 17.73 1.99 -48.19
CA THR A 13 16.87 2.06 -46.98
C THR A 13 16.30 0.69 -46.62
N ILE A 14 15.90 -0.10 -47.60
CA ILE A 14 15.38 -1.47 -47.37
C ILE A 14 16.50 -2.37 -46.84
N ALA A 15 17.72 -2.31 -47.40
CA ALA A 15 18.85 -3.08 -46.91
C ALA A 15 19.25 -2.71 -45.45
N LEU A 16 19.12 -1.45 -45.08
CA LEU A 16 19.42 -0.99 -43.71
C LEU A 16 18.38 -1.48 -42.69
N ILE A 17 17.11 -1.55 -43.09
CA ILE A 17 16.03 -2.08 -42.21
C ILE A 17 16.22 -3.60 -42.01
N PHE A 18 16.60 -4.35 -43.05
CA PHE A 18 16.85 -5.79 -42.90
C PHE A 18 18.09 -6.11 -42.05
N SER A 19 19.13 -5.30 -42.08
CA SER A 19 20.31 -5.48 -41.20
C SER A 19 20.02 -5.18 -39.74
N LEU A 20 19.11 -4.26 -39.40
CA LEU A 20 18.70 -3.98 -38.02
C LEU A 20 17.79 -5.08 -37.44
N LEU A 21 17.01 -5.76 -38.28
CA LEU A 21 16.18 -6.89 -37.87
C LEU A 21 16.99 -8.19 -37.65
N ALA A 22 18.09 -8.36 -38.37
CA ALA A 22 18.94 -9.56 -38.25
C ALA A 22 19.78 -9.57 -36.95
N CYS A 23 20.10 -8.41 -36.35
CA CYS A 23 20.83 -8.33 -35.07
C CYS A 23 20.00 -8.67 -33.83
N ASN A 24 18.68 -8.75 -33.93
CA ASN A 24 17.81 -9.10 -32.79
C ASN A 24 17.42 -10.59 -32.72
N LEU A 25 17.95 -11.44 -33.63
CA LEU A 25 17.65 -12.88 -33.67
C LEU A 25 18.85 -13.77 -33.27
N ALA A 26 19.87 -13.23 -32.62
CA ALA A 26 21.03 -14.01 -32.23
C ALA A 26 21.00 -14.29 -30.70
N THR A 27 20.82 -15.60 -30.43
CA THR A 27 21.26 -16.32 -29.24
C THR A 27 20.55 -16.05 -27.90
N SER A 28 19.40 -16.70 -27.75
CA SER A 28 19.06 -17.29 -26.46
C SER A 28 19.66 -18.69 -26.40
N THR A 29 20.86 -18.83 -25.87
CA THR A 29 21.32 -20.11 -25.34
C THR A 29 20.43 -20.44 -24.14
N PRO A 30 19.85 -21.66 -24.04
CA PRO A 30 19.14 -22.05 -22.83
C PRO A 30 20.18 -22.21 -21.71
N SER A 31 20.22 -21.21 -20.83
CA SER A 31 20.80 -21.37 -19.52
C SER A 31 19.91 -22.37 -18.75
N ALA A 32 20.50 -23.45 -18.29
CA ALA A 32 19.87 -24.37 -17.34
C ALA A 32 19.66 -23.64 -16.02
N GLY A 33 18.62 -22.82 -15.95
CA GLY A 33 18.06 -22.26 -14.74
C GLY A 33 16.89 -23.14 -14.34
N SER A 34 16.99 -23.79 -13.20
CA SER A 34 15.88 -24.48 -12.56
C SER A 34 14.72 -23.49 -12.46
N ASP A 35 13.59 -23.81 -13.11
CA ASP A 35 12.40 -23.02 -13.11
C ASP A 35 12.00 -22.66 -11.68
N ALA A 36 11.90 -21.37 -11.35
CA ALA A 36 11.49 -20.87 -10.04
C ALA A 36 10.12 -21.46 -9.63
N THR A 37 9.31 -21.83 -10.59
CA THR A 37 8.03 -22.54 -10.42
C THR A 37 8.24 -23.95 -9.84
N THR A 38 9.27 -24.67 -10.29
CA THR A 38 9.58 -26.02 -9.80
C THR A 38 10.09 -26.00 -8.37
N VAL A 39 10.89 -24.99 -8.00
CA VAL A 39 11.40 -24.81 -6.63
C VAL A 39 10.27 -24.41 -5.69
N ALA A 40 9.37 -23.51 -6.10
CA ALA A 40 8.22 -23.10 -5.30
C ALA A 40 7.27 -24.28 -5.05
N MET A 41 7.04 -25.15 -6.04
CA MET A 41 6.19 -26.33 -5.89
C MET A 41 6.83 -27.37 -4.97
N GLN A 42 8.14 -27.56 -5.01
CA GLN A 42 8.88 -28.45 -4.11
C GLN A 42 8.84 -27.97 -2.65
N VAL A 43 8.97 -26.67 -2.41
CA VAL A 43 8.85 -26.07 -1.06
C VAL A 43 7.44 -26.27 -0.50
N GLN A 44 6.41 -26.08 -1.31
CA GLN A 44 5.01 -26.29 -0.89
C GLN A 44 4.71 -27.75 -0.54
N LEU A 45 5.20 -28.69 -1.33
CA LEU A 45 5.07 -30.14 -1.05
C LEU A 45 5.82 -30.55 0.24
N THR A 46 6.98 -29.96 0.50
CA THR A 46 7.76 -30.22 1.71
C THR A 46 7.04 -29.69 2.97
N MET A 47 6.48 -28.50 2.90
CA MET A 47 5.68 -27.94 4.02
C MET A 47 4.43 -28.78 4.32
N GLN A 48 3.74 -29.26 3.29
CA GLN A 48 2.55 -30.11 3.46
C GLN A 48 2.90 -31.48 4.07
N ALA A 49 4.07 -32.04 3.72
CA ALA A 49 4.57 -33.29 4.29
C ALA A 49 4.91 -33.16 5.79
N ILE A 50 5.49 -32.02 6.20
CA ILE A 50 5.81 -31.71 7.61
C ILE A 50 4.53 -31.55 8.43
N GLN A 51 3.52 -30.88 7.93
CA GLN A 51 2.23 -30.69 8.61
C GLN A 51 1.50 -32.04 8.82
N ASN A 52 1.51 -32.90 7.80
CA ASN A 52 0.90 -34.23 7.90
C ASN A 52 1.63 -35.15 8.86
N ALA A 53 2.95 -35.07 8.95
CA ALA A 53 3.74 -35.83 9.89
C ALA A 53 3.50 -35.40 11.35
N THR A 54 3.29 -34.11 11.60
CA THR A 54 2.97 -33.56 12.93
C THR A 54 1.59 -34.02 13.41
N LEU A 55 0.59 -34.05 12.52
CA LEU A 55 -0.75 -34.56 12.81
C LEU A 55 -0.75 -36.05 13.10
N ALA A 56 0.02 -36.85 12.36
CA ALA A 56 0.15 -38.28 12.58
C ALA A 56 0.80 -38.61 13.93
N ALA A 57 1.79 -37.81 14.36
CA ALA A 57 2.44 -37.97 15.66
C ALA A 57 1.50 -37.63 16.83
N GLN A 58 0.59 -36.69 16.69
CA GLN A 58 -0.41 -36.35 17.71
C GLN A 58 -1.49 -37.44 17.85
N VAL A 59 -1.88 -38.11 16.77
CA VAL A 59 -2.86 -39.22 16.83
C VAL A 59 -2.25 -40.48 17.44
N ALA A 60 -0.95 -40.72 17.30
CA ALA A 60 -0.26 -41.89 17.86
C ALA A 60 -0.06 -41.85 19.39
N GLN A 61 -0.22 -40.65 20.03
CA GLN A 61 -0.12 -40.52 21.49
C GLN A 61 -1.43 -40.68 22.24
N GLY A 62 -2.55 -40.91 21.56
CA GLY A 62 -3.90 -40.97 22.12
C GLY A 62 -4.48 -42.35 22.41
N GLY A 63 -3.68 -43.41 22.52
CA GLY A 63 -4.21 -44.73 22.72
C GLY A 63 -3.41 -45.61 23.69
N GLN A 64 -3.66 -45.51 24.99
CA GLN A 64 -3.22 -46.52 25.95
C GLN A 64 -4.42 -47.27 26.52
N PRO A 65 -4.44 -48.62 26.42
CA PRO A 65 -5.54 -49.43 26.94
C PRO A 65 -5.48 -49.57 28.47
N THR A 66 -6.59 -49.40 29.09
CA THR A 66 -6.85 -49.61 30.52
C THR A 66 -6.69 -51.10 30.88
N GLN A 67 -5.68 -51.43 31.69
CA GLN A 67 -5.63 -52.69 32.40
C GLN A 67 -6.35 -52.58 33.73
N GLY A 68 -7.15 -53.65 34.03
CA GLY A 68 -8.01 -53.75 35.17
C GLY A 68 -7.32 -53.70 36.54
N GLY A 69 -8.03 -53.01 37.44
CA GLY A 69 -7.52 -52.68 38.75
C GLY A 69 -7.68 -53.75 39.82
N GLN A 70 -6.75 -53.76 40.73
CA GLN A 70 -6.92 -54.29 42.08
C GLN A 70 -7.34 -53.14 43.02
N PRO A 71 -8.17 -53.39 44.05
CA PRO A 71 -8.55 -52.35 45.01
C PRO A 71 -7.38 -51.97 45.91
N LEU A 72 -6.96 -50.72 45.89
CA LEU A 72 -6.03 -50.12 46.84
C LEU A 72 -6.73 -49.83 48.17
N PRO A 73 -5.98 -49.93 49.30
CA PRO A 73 -6.50 -49.58 50.62
C PRO A 73 -6.83 -48.09 50.70
N THR A 74 -8.01 -47.81 51.29
CA THR A 74 -8.53 -46.46 51.53
C THR A 74 -7.68 -45.75 52.56
N TYR A 75 -6.92 -44.75 52.14
CA TYR A 75 -6.22 -43.85 53.06
C TYR A 75 -7.23 -42.74 53.45
N THR A 76 -7.35 -42.54 54.74
CA THR A 76 -8.12 -41.45 55.34
C THR A 76 -7.44 -40.13 54.99
N SER A 77 -8.14 -39.25 54.29
CA SER A 77 -7.62 -37.95 53.89
C SER A 77 -7.34 -37.08 55.13
N PHE A 78 -6.12 -36.55 55.20
CA PHE A 78 -5.76 -35.51 56.15
C PHE A 78 -6.58 -34.26 55.84
N PRO A 79 -6.93 -33.40 56.84
CA PRO A 79 -7.64 -32.15 56.62
C PRO A 79 -6.74 -31.24 55.74
N THR A 80 -7.26 -30.88 54.57
CA THR A 80 -6.57 -29.95 53.65
C THR A 80 -6.59 -28.56 54.26
N TYR A 81 -5.42 -28.05 54.59
CA TYR A 81 -5.24 -26.69 55.00
C TYR A 81 -5.56 -25.76 53.81
N THR A 82 -6.72 -25.09 53.84
CA THR A 82 -7.10 -24.11 52.82
C THR A 82 -6.29 -22.84 53.08
N GLN A 83 -5.24 -22.65 52.28
CA GLN A 83 -4.47 -21.39 52.30
C GLN A 83 -5.42 -20.25 51.90
N PRO A 84 -5.45 -19.13 52.65
CA PRO A 84 -6.23 -17.98 52.25
C PRO A 84 -5.83 -17.53 50.83
N ALA A 85 -6.81 -17.27 49.95
CA ALA A 85 -6.55 -16.77 48.61
C ALA A 85 -5.72 -15.46 48.73
N PRO A 86 -4.65 -15.29 47.94
CA PRO A 86 -3.95 -14.01 47.91
C PRO A 86 -4.94 -12.91 47.48
N PRO A 87 -4.80 -11.71 48.06
CA PRO A 87 -5.66 -10.59 47.69
C PRO A 87 -5.60 -10.38 46.17
N PRO A 88 -6.71 -10.00 45.52
CA PRO A 88 -6.72 -9.68 44.12
C PRO A 88 -5.62 -8.67 43.81
N VAL A 89 -4.67 -9.03 42.96
CA VAL A 89 -3.70 -8.07 42.42
C VAL A 89 -4.52 -7.17 41.50
N GLU A 90 -4.78 -5.95 41.97
CA GLU A 90 -5.33 -4.91 41.10
C GLU A 90 -4.40 -4.82 39.88
N ALA A 91 -4.95 -5.17 38.73
CA ALA A 91 -4.25 -4.99 37.45
C ALA A 91 -3.96 -3.49 37.34
N SER A 92 -2.70 -3.11 37.51
CA SER A 92 -2.23 -1.75 37.28
C SER A 92 -2.57 -1.42 35.83
N ALA A 93 -3.57 -0.57 35.61
CA ALA A 93 -3.94 -0.11 34.29
C ALA A 93 -2.71 0.58 33.69
N THR A 94 -2.07 -0.07 32.72
CA THR A 94 -1.02 0.58 31.92
C THR A 94 -1.64 1.83 31.34
N PRO A 95 -1.07 3.03 31.55
CA PRO A 95 -1.65 4.26 31.02
C PRO A 95 -1.75 4.12 29.51
N THR A 96 -2.96 4.09 28.99
CA THR A 96 -3.21 4.08 27.54
C THR A 96 -2.69 5.41 27.00
N GLN A 97 -1.59 5.38 26.27
CA GLN A 97 -1.01 6.57 25.66
C GLN A 97 -2.06 7.23 24.77
N ASN A 98 -2.27 8.53 24.93
CA ASN A 98 -3.23 9.28 24.15
C ASN A 98 -2.86 9.19 22.65
N ILE A 99 -3.83 8.89 21.77
CA ILE A 99 -3.62 8.79 20.32
C ILE A 99 -2.98 10.07 19.77
N ALA A 100 -3.35 11.25 20.27
CA ALA A 100 -2.76 12.51 19.86
C ALA A 100 -1.24 12.59 20.13
N ASP A 101 -0.78 12.02 21.23
CA ASP A 101 0.66 11.98 21.56
C ASP A 101 1.39 10.93 20.70
N ARG A 102 0.72 9.82 20.38
CA ARG A 102 1.24 8.83 19.43
C ARG A 102 1.41 9.43 18.03
N ILE A 103 0.42 10.21 17.56
CA ILE A 103 0.51 10.91 16.25
C ILE A 103 1.73 11.85 16.23
N LYS A 104 1.97 12.63 17.29
CA LYS A 104 3.12 13.54 17.38
C LYS A 104 4.48 12.82 17.37
N SER A 105 4.52 11.59 17.85
CA SER A 105 5.73 10.77 17.91
C SER A 105 5.81 9.71 16.80
N ALA A 106 4.88 9.73 15.85
CA ALA A 106 4.80 8.77 14.76
C ALA A 106 6.08 8.75 13.91
N LYS A 107 6.45 7.56 13.48
CA LYS A 107 7.55 7.32 12.55
C LYS A 107 7.00 7.37 11.14
N ILE A 108 7.32 8.41 10.40
CA ILE A 108 6.78 8.68 9.06
C ILE A 108 7.91 8.63 8.06
N LEU A 109 7.73 7.84 6.99
CA LEU A 109 8.63 7.76 5.84
C LEU A 109 7.96 8.37 4.63
N VAL A 110 8.67 9.24 3.91
CA VAL A 110 8.12 10.01 2.79
C VAL A 110 8.97 9.88 1.55
N PHE A 111 8.35 9.39 0.49
CA PHE A 111 8.79 9.54 -0.88
C PHE A 111 7.88 10.57 -1.56
N GLU A 112 8.45 11.69 -2.05
CA GLU A 112 7.72 12.74 -2.75
C GLU A 112 8.49 13.14 -4.00
N ASP A 113 8.02 12.66 -5.17
CA ASP A 113 8.71 12.84 -6.44
C ASP A 113 8.18 14.05 -7.19
N VAL A 114 8.91 15.16 -7.04
CA VAL A 114 8.62 16.47 -7.69
C VAL A 114 9.88 17.07 -8.35
N TYR A 115 10.97 16.30 -8.41
CA TYR A 115 12.32 16.84 -8.71
C TYR A 115 12.44 17.43 -10.12
N MET A 116 11.91 16.76 -11.14
CA MET A 116 12.08 17.18 -12.54
C MET A 116 11.07 18.24 -12.99
N THR A 117 10.04 18.52 -12.20
CA THR A 117 8.93 19.39 -12.58
C THR A 117 9.06 20.81 -12.08
N ASN A 118 10.03 21.10 -11.21
CA ASN A 118 10.11 22.35 -10.43
C ASN A 118 8.86 22.64 -9.59
N LEU A 119 8.07 21.62 -9.28
CA LEU A 119 6.93 21.73 -8.38
C LEU A 119 7.41 21.79 -6.93
N GLU A 120 6.66 22.46 -6.08
CA GLU A 120 6.97 22.53 -4.66
C GLU A 120 6.56 21.25 -3.93
N PRO A 121 7.33 20.76 -2.94
CA PRO A 121 6.99 19.56 -2.18
C PRO A 121 5.89 19.86 -1.14
N TRP A 122 4.62 19.82 -1.54
CA TRP A 122 3.51 20.21 -0.68
C TRP A 122 3.24 19.22 0.45
N VAL A 123 3.58 17.93 0.27
CA VAL A 123 3.48 16.94 1.34
C VAL A 123 4.48 17.23 2.44
N LYS A 124 5.75 17.45 2.08
CA LYS A 124 6.80 17.87 3.01
C LYS A 124 6.39 19.12 3.77
N GLN A 125 5.95 20.16 3.04
CA GLN A 125 5.52 21.42 3.65
C GLN A 125 4.35 21.23 4.61
N THR A 126 3.43 20.31 4.29
CA THR A 126 2.30 19.97 5.17
C THR A 126 2.77 19.33 6.47
N LEU A 127 3.71 18.39 6.40
CA LEU A 127 4.30 17.76 7.59
C LEU A 127 5.04 18.76 8.46
N ASP A 128 5.78 19.70 7.85
CA ASP A 128 6.45 20.81 8.53
C ASP A 128 5.43 21.70 9.27
N MET A 129 4.30 22.06 8.62
CA MET A 129 3.23 22.84 9.25
C MET A 129 2.56 22.10 10.42
N MET A 130 2.46 20.77 10.35
CA MET A 130 1.93 19.95 11.44
C MET A 130 2.95 19.76 12.60
N GLY A 131 4.20 20.16 12.41
CA GLY A 131 5.29 19.97 13.39
C GLY A 131 5.62 18.48 13.62
N LEU A 132 5.37 17.61 12.65
CA LEU A 132 5.66 16.19 12.74
C LEU A 132 7.10 15.90 12.39
N LYS A 133 7.66 14.83 12.97
CA LYS A 133 8.97 14.30 12.59
C LYS A 133 8.80 13.25 11.50
N TYR A 134 9.66 13.27 10.50
CA TYR A 134 9.62 12.33 9.39
C TYR A 134 11.01 12.12 8.79
N THR A 135 11.19 11.00 8.10
CA THR A 135 12.31 10.76 7.18
C THR A 135 11.83 11.13 5.76
N TYR A 136 12.60 11.93 5.05
CA TYR A 136 12.23 12.46 3.73
C TYR A 136 13.29 12.10 2.70
N ASP A 137 12.95 11.21 1.77
CA ASP A 137 13.85 10.75 0.71
C ASP A 137 13.68 11.52 -0.61
N GLY A 138 12.67 12.40 -0.66
CA GLY A 138 12.36 13.13 -1.89
C GLY A 138 12.07 12.17 -3.04
N SER A 139 12.72 12.39 -4.18
CA SER A 139 12.63 11.51 -5.37
C SER A 139 13.68 10.38 -5.39
N ASN A 140 14.48 10.21 -4.33
CA ASN A 140 15.53 9.18 -4.28
C ASN A 140 14.95 7.81 -3.92
N SER A 141 14.63 7.02 -4.93
CA SER A 141 14.08 5.67 -4.75
C SER A 141 15.06 4.70 -4.07
N GLY A 142 16.37 4.94 -4.18
CA GLY A 142 17.40 4.11 -3.54
C GLY A 142 17.43 4.30 -2.01
N ASP A 143 17.41 5.55 -1.54
CA ASP A 143 17.34 5.87 -0.11
C ASP A 143 16.00 5.40 0.46
N PHE A 144 14.90 5.65 -0.25
CA PHE A 144 13.57 5.16 0.15
C PHE A 144 13.52 3.64 0.32
N MET A 145 14.11 2.88 -0.61
CA MET A 145 14.24 1.41 -0.48
C MET A 145 15.12 1.02 0.72
N GLY A 146 16.19 1.76 0.97
CA GLY A 146 17.06 1.54 2.14
C GLY A 146 16.28 1.69 3.44
N ASP A 147 15.52 2.79 3.57
CA ASP A 147 14.73 3.09 4.76
C ASP A 147 13.53 2.15 4.92
N LEU A 148 12.86 1.76 3.83
CA LEU A 148 11.82 0.73 3.87
C LEU A 148 12.32 -0.62 4.41
N ASN A 149 13.56 -1.00 4.08
CA ASN A 149 14.18 -2.25 4.52
C ASN A 149 14.91 -2.12 5.87
N SER A 150 14.92 -0.93 6.47
CA SER A 150 15.50 -0.72 7.80
C SER A 150 14.69 -1.44 8.89
N SER A 151 15.27 -1.53 10.09
CA SER A 151 14.57 -2.08 11.26
C SER A 151 13.55 -1.12 11.89
N ILE A 152 13.34 0.05 11.31
CA ILE A 152 12.40 1.04 11.82
C ILE A 152 10.96 0.54 11.56
N PRO A 153 10.14 0.37 12.60
CA PRO A 153 8.73 0.07 12.43
C PRO A 153 8.00 1.37 12.06
N TRP A 154 7.80 1.61 10.78
CA TRP A 154 7.11 2.79 10.27
C TRP A 154 5.63 2.76 10.62
N ASP A 155 5.12 3.83 11.21
CA ASP A 155 3.70 4.00 11.50
C ASP A 155 2.94 4.46 10.25
N LEU A 156 3.58 5.31 9.42
CA LEU A 156 3.01 5.80 8.17
C LEU A 156 4.07 5.83 7.07
N ILE A 157 3.70 5.33 5.90
CA ILE A 157 4.46 5.49 4.66
C ILE A 157 3.65 6.40 3.73
N ILE A 158 4.31 7.40 3.14
CA ILE A 158 3.71 8.29 2.13
C ILE A 158 4.47 8.11 0.82
N VAL A 159 3.72 7.83 -0.25
CA VAL A 159 4.22 7.81 -1.62
C VAL A 159 3.43 8.85 -2.40
N ALA A 160 4.01 10.05 -2.58
CA ALA A 160 3.47 11.11 -3.39
C ALA A 160 4.27 11.21 -4.69
N ALA A 161 3.67 10.76 -5.78
CA ALA A 161 4.36 10.55 -7.04
C ALA A 161 3.78 11.46 -8.12
N GLU A 162 4.08 12.75 -8.02
CA GLU A 162 3.72 13.73 -9.05
C GLU A 162 4.40 13.45 -10.38
N GLU A 163 5.65 13.00 -10.35
CA GLU A 163 6.35 12.58 -11.57
C GLU A 163 6.04 11.12 -11.94
N ARG A 164 5.91 10.89 -13.25
CA ARG A 164 5.53 9.60 -13.81
C ARG A 164 6.66 8.56 -13.82
N ASN A 165 7.90 8.96 -13.52
CA ASN A 165 9.07 8.16 -13.83
C ASN A 165 9.44 7.12 -12.77
N ALA A 166 9.11 7.33 -11.49
CA ALA A 166 9.73 6.60 -10.39
C ALA A 166 8.87 5.47 -9.80
N VAL A 167 7.58 5.40 -10.09
CA VAL A 167 6.62 4.65 -9.25
C VAL A 167 6.27 3.26 -9.75
N GLN A 168 6.96 2.77 -10.77
CA GLN A 168 6.88 1.34 -11.16
C GLN A 168 7.73 0.43 -10.24
N GLY A 169 8.28 1.03 -9.17
CA GLY A 169 9.39 0.54 -8.41
C GLY A 169 9.18 -0.71 -7.58
N GLU A 170 10.31 -1.29 -7.25
CA GLU A 170 10.43 -2.49 -6.39
C GLU A 170 9.93 -2.25 -4.96
N PHE A 171 9.85 -1.00 -4.53
CA PHE A 171 9.38 -0.65 -3.20
C PHE A 171 7.94 -1.11 -2.89
N TRP A 172 7.10 -1.34 -3.91
CA TRP A 172 5.76 -1.91 -3.69
C TRP A 172 5.81 -3.33 -3.14
N ASP A 173 6.84 -4.12 -3.47
CA ASP A 173 7.02 -5.46 -2.93
C ASP A 173 7.32 -5.44 -1.41
N VAL A 174 7.89 -4.32 -0.91
CA VAL A 174 8.16 -4.10 0.51
C VAL A 174 6.97 -3.42 1.22
N ILE A 175 6.35 -2.44 0.58
CA ILE A 175 5.22 -1.70 1.16
C ILE A 175 4.00 -2.61 1.34
N ALA A 176 3.66 -3.43 0.35
CA ALA A 176 2.45 -4.26 0.43
C ALA A 176 2.43 -5.19 1.65
N PRO A 177 3.47 -5.97 1.97
CA PRO A 177 3.53 -6.75 3.22
C PRO A 177 3.41 -5.88 4.48
N LYS A 178 4.10 -4.74 4.55
CA LYS A 178 4.02 -3.83 5.71
C LYS A 178 2.58 -3.35 5.97
N VAL A 179 1.86 -3.01 4.91
CA VAL A 179 0.46 -2.56 5.02
C VAL A 179 -0.49 -3.70 5.38
N ILE A 180 -0.34 -4.84 4.71
CA ILE A 180 -1.27 -5.98 4.83
C ILE A 180 -1.04 -6.77 6.12
N GLN A 181 0.22 -7.03 6.47
CA GLN A 181 0.60 -7.89 7.59
C GLN A 181 0.91 -7.08 8.85
N ASP A 182 1.78 -6.05 8.73
CA ASP A 182 2.24 -5.26 9.86
C ASP A 182 1.29 -4.11 10.22
N LYS A 183 0.21 -3.91 9.43
CA LYS A 183 -0.79 -2.86 9.59
C LYS A 183 -0.24 -1.44 9.49
N THR A 184 0.92 -1.23 8.90
CA THR A 184 1.47 0.10 8.61
C THR A 184 0.46 0.92 7.82
N ALA A 185 0.30 2.19 8.19
CA ALA A 185 -0.56 3.10 7.43
C ALA A 185 0.11 3.54 6.12
N LEU A 186 -0.70 3.86 5.11
CA LEU A 186 -0.19 4.25 3.80
C LEU A 186 -1.04 5.36 3.18
N ILE A 187 -0.39 6.37 2.63
CA ILE A 187 -1.03 7.35 1.73
C ILE A 187 -0.30 7.30 0.39
N VAL A 188 -1.07 7.11 -0.68
CA VAL A 188 -0.57 7.11 -2.06
C VAL A 188 -1.24 8.23 -2.82
N GLU A 189 -0.43 9.09 -3.40
CA GLU A 189 -0.83 10.02 -4.46
C GLU A 189 -0.16 9.59 -5.75
N MET A 190 -0.97 9.28 -6.78
CA MET A 190 -0.51 8.81 -8.07
C MET A 190 -1.58 9.04 -9.15
N TRP A 191 -1.49 10.14 -9.88
CA TRP A 191 -2.47 10.51 -10.90
C TRP A 191 -2.47 9.61 -12.16
N TYR A 192 -1.47 8.75 -12.32
CA TYR A 192 -1.26 7.83 -13.45
C TYR A 192 -1.30 6.35 -13.04
N LEU A 193 -2.26 5.97 -12.24
CA LEU A 193 -2.45 4.58 -11.79
C LEU A 193 -2.54 3.59 -12.97
N SER A 194 -3.09 4.04 -14.12
CA SER A 194 -3.18 3.27 -15.38
C SER A 194 -1.86 2.67 -15.84
N ASP A 195 -0.74 3.33 -15.57
CA ASP A 195 0.59 2.85 -15.98
C ASP A 195 1.12 1.74 -15.05
N THR A 196 0.64 1.68 -13.81
CA THR A 196 1.21 0.85 -12.75
C THR A 196 0.26 -0.23 -12.24
N VAL A 197 -1.03 -0.15 -12.56
CA VAL A 197 -2.08 -1.01 -12.01
C VAL A 197 -1.83 -2.51 -12.18
N ASN A 198 -1.16 -2.93 -13.23
CA ASN A 198 -0.80 -4.33 -13.51
C ASN A 198 0.61 -4.69 -13.02
N GLY A 199 1.31 -3.74 -12.40
CA GLY A 199 2.65 -3.91 -11.86
C GLY A 199 2.66 -4.40 -10.40
N ARG A 200 3.74 -4.09 -9.71
CA ARG A 200 4.02 -4.53 -8.32
C ARG A 200 3.06 -3.97 -7.27
N ILE A 201 2.34 -2.89 -7.55
CA ILE A 201 1.28 -2.33 -6.69
C ILE A 201 0.00 -3.21 -6.68
N ARG A 202 -0.18 -4.10 -7.66
CA ARG A 202 -1.40 -4.89 -7.86
C ARG A 202 -1.88 -5.66 -6.62
N PRO A 203 -1.01 -6.34 -5.84
CA PRO A 203 -1.44 -7.03 -4.62
C PRO A 203 -2.11 -6.09 -3.61
N LEU A 204 -1.57 -4.89 -3.45
CA LEU A 204 -2.12 -3.88 -2.55
C LEU A 204 -3.50 -3.38 -3.02
N LEU A 205 -3.65 -3.06 -4.32
CA LEU A 205 -4.94 -2.66 -4.91
C LEU A 205 -6.00 -3.76 -4.76
N THR A 206 -5.61 -5.00 -5.00
CA THR A 206 -6.50 -6.17 -4.87
C THR A 206 -7.01 -6.34 -3.44
N GLN A 207 -6.12 -6.26 -2.45
CA GLN A 207 -6.49 -6.36 -1.04
C GLN A 207 -7.29 -5.14 -0.56
N CYS A 208 -7.01 -3.96 -1.09
CA CYS A 208 -7.80 -2.76 -0.88
C CYS A 208 -9.22 -2.91 -1.47
N GLY A 209 -9.37 -3.64 -2.56
CA GLY A 209 -10.65 -3.81 -3.23
C GLY A 209 -10.98 -2.70 -4.22
N ILE A 210 -9.95 -2.07 -4.79
CA ILE A 210 -10.08 -1.06 -5.84
C ILE A 210 -9.36 -1.51 -7.11
N ASP A 211 -9.78 -0.95 -8.24
CA ASP A 211 -9.14 -1.18 -9.53
C ASP A 211 -9.19 0.09 -10.37
N PHE A 212 -8.30 0.17 -11.37
CA PHE A 212 -8.37 1.19 -12.40
C PHE A 212 -9.67 1.05 -13.21
N GLN A 213 -10.32 2.17 -13.50
CA GLN A 213 -11.54 2.23 -14.30
C GLN A 213 -11.27 2.82 -15.68
N SER A 214 -10.76 4.04 -15.74
CA SER A 214 -10.48 4.77 -16.98
C SER A 214 -9.62 6.01 -16.70
N ILE A 215 -8.98 6.52 -17.73
CA ILE A 215 -8.25 7.79 -17.67
C ILE A 215 -9.27 8.94 -17.57
N ARG A 216 -9.05 9.85 -16.64
CA ARG A 216 -9.74 11.14 -16.57
C ARG A 216 -8.95 12.12 -17.42
N LYS A 217 -9.53 12.59 -18.52
CA LYS A 217 -8.85 13.47 -19.46
C LYS A 217 -8.85 14.92 -19.01
N ASP A 218 -10.00 15.38 -18.53
CA ASP A 218 -10.20 16.77 -18.17
C ASP A 218 -9.90 17.01 -16.69
N VAL A 219 -9.23 18.11 -16.38
CA VAL A 219 -9.06 18.56 -15.01
C VAL A 219 -10.27 19.37 -14.61
N ASP A 220 -11.17 18.78 -13.85
CA ASP A 220 -12.39 19.39 -13.32
C ASP A 220 -12.38 19.42 -11.80
N SER A 221 -13.40 20.05 -11.22
CA SER A 221 -13.64 19.96 -9.78
C SER A 221 -13.90 18.53 -9.34
N ILE A 222 -13.42 18.21 -8.14
CA ILE A 222 -13.63 16.91 -7.50
C ILE A 222 -14.73 17.03 -6.46
N TYR A 223 -15.69 16.11 -6.49
CA TYR A 223 -16.82 16.07 -5.57
C TYR A 223 -16.58 15.09 -4.43
N PHE A 224 -16.91 15.47 -3.21
CA PHE A 224 -16.89 14.56 -2.07
C PHE A 224 -18.10 13.61 -2.16
N LEU A 225 -17.82 12.33 -2.37
CA LEU A 225 -18.85 11.29 -2.52
C LEU A 225 -19.41 10.84 -1.16
N ASP A 226 -18.60 10.97 -0.11
CA ASP A 226 -18.96 10.77 1.30
C ASP A 226 -18.54 12.00 2.12
N PRO A 227 -19.27 13.12 2.00
CA PRO A 227 -18.90 14.38 2.67
C PRO A 227 -18.96 14.32 4.20
N THR A 228 -19.56 13.27 4.77
CA THR A 228 -19.64 13.06 6.23
C THR A 228 -18.39 12.38 6.77
N ASN A 229 -17.53 11.88 5.92
CA ASN A 229 -16.30 11.22 6.34
C ASN A 229 -15.36 12.21 7.06
N PRO A 230 -14.81 11.85 8.23
CA PRO A 230 -13.92 12.73 9.00
C PRO A 230 -12.73 13.28 8.19
N ILE A 231 -12.31 12.59 7.16
CA ILE A 231 -11.22 13.03 6.26
C ILE A 231 -11.49 14.37 5.57
N PHE A 232 -12.76 14.79 5.48
CA PHE A 232 -13.15 16.09 4.91
C PHE A 232 -13.44 17.17 5.95
N SER A 233 -13.26 16.86 7.24
CA SER A 233 -13.62 17.80 8.31
C SER A 233 -12.64 17.82 9.49
N THR A 234 -11.68 16.89 9.57
CA THR A 234 -10.81 16.73 10.74
C THR A 234 -9.35 16.51 10.35
N PRO A 235 -8.41 17.35 10.79
CA PRO A 235 -8.60 18.54 11.63
C PRO A 235 -9.15 19.78 10.90
N ASN A 236 -9.17 19.79 9.57
CA ASN A 236 -9.57 20.95 8.77
C ASN A 236 -10.90 20.70 8.06
N SER A 237 -11.69 21.76 7.93
CA SER A 237 -12.96 21.75 7.21
C SER A 237 -13.09 22.98 6.28
N GLY A 238 -14.09 22.98 5.39
CA GLY A 238 -14.42 24.14 4.56
C GLY A 238 -13.52 24.32 3.33
N PHE A 239 -12.70 23.35 2.98
CA PHE A 239 -11.94 23.32 1.72
C PHE A 239 -12.75 22.66 0.59
N SER A 240 -12.33 22.92 -0.64
CA SER A 240 -12.94 22.34 -1.83
C SER A 240 -11.87 22.07 -2.89
N LEU A 241 -12.07 21.02 -3.68
CA LEU A 241 -11.15 20.68 -4.76
C LEU A 241 -11.69 21.25 -6.09
N VAL A 242 -11.68 22.56 -6.19
CA VAL A 242 -12.02 23.29 -7.41
C VAL A 242 -10.79 23.36 -8.30
N HIS A 243 -10.96 23.04 -9.56
CA HIS A 243 -9.88 23.11 -10.55
C HIS A 243 -9.22 24.49 -10.55
N TYR A 244 -7.90 24.51 -10.51
CA TYR A 244 -7.08 25.72 -10.53
C TYR A 244 -6.08 25.75 -11.70
N ASN A 245 -5.47 24.59 -11.98
CA ASN A 245 -4.43 24.47 -13.00
C ASN A 245 -4.54 23.10 -13.67
N ALA A 246 -3.84 22.91 -14.78
CA ALA A 246 -3.66 21.62 -15.45
C ALA A 246 -2.17 21.40 -15.66
N VAL A 247 -1.48 20.93 -14.62
CA VAL A 247 -0.01 20.75 -14.63
C VAL A 247 0.38 19.69 -15.66
N TRP A 248 -0.41 18.63 -15.76
CA TRP A 248 -0.14 17.48 -16.64
C TRP A 248 -0.95 17.53 -17.93
N PHE A 249 -1.20 18.73 -18.46
CA PHE A 249 -1.89 19.01 -19.72
C PHE A 249 -3.33 18.47 -19.78
N ASP A 250 -3.54 17.37 -20.50
CA ASP A 250 -4.85 16.76 -20.76
C ASP A 250 -5.17 15.56 -19.87
N LYS A 251 -4.41 15.37 -18.78
CA LYS A 251 -4.60 14.26 -17.86
C LYS A 251 -4.96 14.75 -16.46
N GLY A 252 -6.24 14.71 -16.15
CA GLY A 252 -6.76 15.05 -14.82
C GLY A 252 -6.67 13.93 -13.78
N GLY A 253 -5.97 12.82 -14.10
CA GLY A 253 -5.82 11.68 -13.22
C GLY A 253 -6.47 10.40 -13.76
N ASP A 254 -6.67 9.44 -12.88
CA ASP A 254 -7.25 8.14 -13.20
C ASP A 254 -8.47 7.82 -12.34
N TYR A 255 -9.59 7.51 -12.96
CA TYR A 255 -10.75 7.01 -12.24
C TYR A 255 -10.50 5.60 -11.71
N THR A 256 -10.90 5.39 -10.47
CA THR A 256 -10.94 4.08 -9.81
C THR A 256 -12.37 3.60 -9.63
N ARG A 257 -12.53 2.28 -9.52
CA ARG A 257 -13.78 1.60 -9.20
C ARG A 257 -13.60 0.66 -8.03
N LEU A 258 -14.72 0.32 -7.37
CA LEU A 258 -14.75 -0.76 -6.40
C LEU A 258 -14.80 -2.11 -7.11
N THR A 259 -14.05 -3.09 -6.60
CA THR A 259 -14.18 -4.49 -7.03
C THR A 259 -15.34 -5.19 -6.32
N SER A 260 -15.79 -6.33 -6.85
CA SER A 260 -16.86 -7.10 -6.20
C SER A 260 -16.47 -7.53 -4.79
N GLY A 261 -17.33 -7.28 -3.82
CA GLY A 261 -17.09 -7.60 -2.41
C GLY A 261 -16.09 -6.67 -1.70
N SER A 262 -15.71 -5.56 -2.34
CA SER A 262 -14.80 -4.56 -1.75
C SER A 262 -15.34 -4.01 -0.43
N LYS A 263 -14.42 -3.80 0.52
CA LYS A 263 -14.68 -3.05 1.76
C LYS A 263 -14.14 -1.61 1.67
N ALA A 264 -13.54 -1.23 0.55
CA ALA A 264 -13.09 0.14 0.33
C ALA A 264 -14.27 1.09 0.17
N THR A 265 -14.01 2.36 0.45
CA THR A 265 -14.95 3.47 0.21
C THR A 265 -14.32 4.43 -0.79
N LEU A 266 -15.05 4.78 -1.85
CA LEU A 266 -14.69 5.91 -2.69
C LEU A 266 -15.13 7.19 -1.99
N LEU A 267 -14.16 7.99 -1.56
CA LEU A 267 -14.37 9.19 -0.74
C LEU A 267 -14.68 10.42 -1.59
N ALA A 268 -13.98 10.57 -2.72
CA ALA A 268 -14.16 11.65 -3.66
C ALA A 268 -14.05 11.16 -5.10
N GLY A 269 -14.63 11.89 -6.04
CA GLY A 269 -14.67 11.49 -7.45
C GLY A 269 -15.08 12.58 -8.40
N GLY A 270 -15.05 12.29 -9.69
CA GLY A 270 -15.42 13.26 -10.75
C GLY A 270 -16.92 13.41 -10.96
N HIS A 271 -17.74 12.45 -10.51
CA HIS A 271 -19.18 12.45 -10.76
C HIS A 271 -19.96 11.98 -9.53
N VAL A 272 -20.89 12.79 -9.05
CA VAL A 272 -21.69 12.49 -7.85
C VAL A 272 -22.71 11.36 -8.04
N ASP A 273 -23.12 11.12 -9.26
CA ASP A 273 -24.09 10.09 -9.68
C ASP A 273 -23.43 8.74 -10.03
N GLN A 274 -22.11 8.71 -10.19
CA GLN A 274 -21.35 7.51 -10.57
C GLN A 274 -20.39 7.04 -9.46
N LYS A 275 -20.89 7.03 -8.24
CA LYS A 275 -20.09 6.81 -7.02
C LYS A 275 -19.23 5.53 -7.02
N ALA A 276 -19.63 4.49 -7.75
CA ALA A 276 -18.91 3.21 -7.74
C ALA A 276 -17.76 3.12 -8.76
N ILE A 277 -17.71 4.05 -9.74
CA ILE A 277 -16.81 3.95 -10.91
C ILE A 277 -16.09 5.26 -11.26
N SER A 278 -16.32 6.33 -10.53
CA SER A 278 -15.69 7.64 -10.78
C SER A 278 -14.81 8.10 -9.62
N GLY A 279 -14.26 7.15 -8.84
CA GLY A 279 -13.42 7.47 -7.69
C GLY A 279 -12.10 8.09 -8.11
N LEU A 280 -11.72 9.15 -7.41
CA LEU A 280 -10.41 9.80 -7.47
C LEU A 280 -9.71 9.75 -6.12
N MET A 281 -10.44 9.37 -5.09
CA MET A 281 -9.92 9.12 -3.76
C MET A 281 -10.63 7.91 -3.17
N ALA A 282 -9.85 6.97 -2.67
CA ALA A 282 -10.36 5.76 -2.03
C ALA A 282 -9.71 5.55 -0.66
N SER A 283 -10.50 5.04 0.29
CA SER A 283 -10.01 4.58 1.60
C SER A 283 -10.26 3.10 1.74
N CYS A 284 -9.30 2.37 2.30
CA CYS A 284 -9.39 0.95 2.58
C CYS A 284 -8.61 0.56 3.84
N PHE A 285 -8.58 -0.74 4.18
CA PHE A 285 -7.96 -1.24 5.41
C PHE A 285 -8.45 -0.50 6.66
N ASP A 286 -9.78 -0.33 6.76
CA ASP A 286 -10.45 0.37 7.87
C ASP A 286 -9.98 1.83 8.05
N GLY A 287 -9.60 2.51 6.96
CA GLY A 287 -9.16 3.91 6.95
C GLY A 287 -7.65 4.11 7.10
N ARG A 288 -6.86 3.03 7.25
CA ARG A 288 -5.40 3.12 7.33
C ARG A 288 -4.71 3.36 6.00
N VAL A 289 -5.40 3.20 4.88
CA VAL A 289 -4.84 3.40 3.55
C VAL A 289 -5.71 4.36 2.76
N ILE A 290 -5.06 5.35 2.18
CA ILE A 290 -5.66 6.31 1.24
C ILE A 290 -4.96 6.20 -0.10
N PHE A 291 -5.75 6.10 -1.17
CA PHE A 291 -5.31 6.29 -2.54
C PHE A 291 -5.92 7.57 -3.10
N GLN A 292 -5.08 8.46 -3.60
CA GLN A 292 -5.43 9.63 -4.38
C GLN A 292 -4.92 9.43 -5.81
N THR A 293 -5.79 9.59 -6.80
CA THR A 293 -5.46 9.39 -8.22
C THR A 293 -5.65 10.65 -9.06
N PHE A 294 -5.35 11.80 -8.48
CA PHE A 294 -5.26 13.10 -9.15
C PHE A 294 -4.02 13.86 -8.63
N SER A 295 -3.49 14.77 -9.43
CA SER A 295 -2.33 15.61 -9.06
C SER A 295 -2.70 16.63 -7.99
N ASN A 296 -1.86 16.77 -6.97
CA ASN A 296 -1.98 17.81 -5.97
C ASN A 296 -2.01 19.21 -6.61
N HIS A 297 -1.13 19.42 -7.60
CA HIS A 297 -0.85 20.74 -8.19
C HIS A 297 -1.91 21.23 -9.18
N ASP A 298 -2.93 20.42 -9.48
CA ASP A 298 -4.08 20.82 -10.27
C ASP A 298 -5.09 21.68 -9.47
N TYR A 299 -4.96 21.70 -8.13
CA TYR A 299 -5.88 22.36 -7.21
C TYR A 299 -5.19 23.44 -6.40
N HIS A 300 -5.97 24.26 -5.67
CA HIS A 300 -5.40 25.30 -4.83
C HIS A 300 -4.57 24.72 -3.69
N ARG A 301 -3.33 25.22 -3.53
CA ARG A 301 -2.39 24.76 -2.53
C ARG A 301 -2.97 24.71 -1.11
N SER A 302 -3.69 25.77 -0.71
CA SER A 302 -4.30 25.82 0.63
C SER A 302 -5.26 24.66 0.89
N ASP A 303 -6.10 24.35 -0.10
CA ASP A 303 -7.09 23.28 0.00
C ASP A 303 -6.44 21.90 0.03
N VAL A 304 -5.43 21.70 -0.83
CA VAL A 304 -4.64 20.47 -0.86
C VAL A 304 -3.86 20.27 0.43
N GLN A 305 -3.25 21.32 0.99
CA GLN A 305 -2.53 21.20 2.25
C GLN A 305 -3.46 20.89 3.43
N MET A 306 -4.68 21.46 3.47
CA MET A 306 -5.70 21.06 4.44
C MET A 306 -6.12 19.59 4.28
N LEU A 307 -6.30 19.14 3.05
CA LEU A 307 -6.62 17.75 2.73
C LEU A 307 -5.51 16.79 3.20
N TRP A 308 -4.24 17.12 2.94
CA TRP A 308 -3.11 16.31 3.39
C TRP A 308 -2.97 16.27 4.91
N GLN A 309 -3.22 17.37 5.62
CA GLN A 309 -3.28 17.34 7.09
C GLN A 309 -4.37 16.37 7.58
N ASN A 310 -5.53 16.38 6.91
CA ASN A 310 -6.62 15.46 7.23
C ASN A 310 -6.23 14.01 6.91
N TYR A 311 -5.60 13.73 5.75
CA TYR A 311 -5.11 12.40 5.42
C TYR A 311 -4.18 11.87 6.50
N ILE A 312 -3.13 12.62 6.82
CA ILE A 312 -2.10 12.22 7.79
C ILE A 312 -2.73 11.96 9.16
N THR A 313 -3.58 12.88 9.65
CA THR A 313 -4.22 12.77 10.96
C THR A 313 -5.13 11.55 11.03
N ASN A 314 -6.06 11.42 10.07
CA ASN A 314 -7.05 10.34 10.09
C ASN A 314 -6.40 8.96 9.87
N THR A 315 -5.43 8.87 8.97
CA THR A 315 -4.75 7.61 8.65
C THR A 315 -3.90 7.12 9.83
N LEU A 316 -3.15 8.02 10.49
CA LEU A 316 -2.40 7.70 11.72
C LEU A 316 -3.34 7.37 12.89
N GLN A 317 -4.45 8.08 13.05
CA GLN A 317 -5.45 7.72 14.04
C GLN A 317 -5.94 6.28 13.85
N LYS A 318 -6.30 5.90 12.62
CA LYS A 318 -6.75 4.54 12.28
C LYS A 318 -5.66 3.50 12.47
N HIS A 319 -4.41 3.84 12.18
CA HIS A 319 -3.27 2.98 12.48
C HIS A 319 -3.16 2.71 13.98
N PHE A 320 -3.18 3.74 14.80
CA PHE A 320 -3.02 3.58 16.26
C PHE A 320 -4.25 2.97 16.94
N GLU A 321 -5.45 3.14 16.39
CA GLU A 321 -6.65 2.39 16.83
C GLU A 321 -6.51 0.87 16.54
N ALA A 322 -5.84 0.50 15.45
CA ALA A 322 -5.61 -0.90 15.07
C ALA A 322 -4.41 -1.54 15.77
N MET A 323 -3.57 -0.71 16.44
CA MET A 323 -2.34 -1.10 17.15
C MET A 323 -2.42 -0.57 18.60
N PRO A 324 -3.31 -1.11 19.47
CA PRO A 324 -3.56 -0.62 20.81
C PRO A 324 -2.37 -0.76 21.76
#